data_18edfe7712df6b5d6cd4a1c303374b0e
#
_entry.id   18edfe7712df6b5d6cd4a1c303374b0e
#
_cell.length_a   1.000
_cell.length_b   1.000
_cell.length_c   1.000
_cell.angle_alpha   90.00
_cell.angle_beta   90.00
_cell.angle_gamma   90.00
#
_symmetry.space_group_name_H-M   'P 1'
#
loop_
_entity.id
_entity.type
_entity.pdbx_description
1 polymer ?
#
loop_
_entity_poly.entity_id
_entity_poly.type
_entity_poly.pdbx_seq_one_letter_code
_entity_poly.pdbx_strand_id
1 'polypeptide(L)'
;GKYQRWLEPDGLLLLEGWARDGLTDEQIAHNMGITAKTLYVWKSAYGEICEALKRGKDVVDTQVENALLKRALGYEYMEERVEVSDKDGRKVIQTTKTVPPDTTAQIFWLKNRRPDKWRDKQAEGVSEVNQTEDDALTESLKELARGL
;
A
#
# COMPACT_ATOMS: atom_id res chain seq x y z
N GLY A 1 -11.96 -12.59 -27.60
CA GLY A 1 -12.74 -11.96 -26.54
C GLY A 1 -12.12 -10.67 -26.05
N LYS A 2 -12.88 -9.90 -25.29
CA LYS A 2 -12.43 -8.60 -24.76
C LYS A 2 -11.18 -8.69 -23.88
N TYR A 3 -10.94 -9.83 -23.25
CA TYR A 3 -9.77 -10.06 -22.38
C TYR A 3 -8.46 -10.23 -23.15
N GLN A 4 -8.51 -10.66 -24.41
CA GLN A 4 -7.32 -11.00 -25.20
C GLN A 4 -6.36 -9.82 -25.34
N ARG A 5 -6.88 -8.62 -25.52
CA ARG A 5 -6.08 -7.39 -25.57
C ARG A 5 -5.23 -7.20 -24.33
N TRP A 6 -5.75 -7.61 -23.17
CA TRP A 6 -5.08 -7.42 -21.87
C TRP A 6 -4.08 -8.52 -21.55
N LEU A 7 -4.04 -9.58 -22.35
CA LEU A 7 -2.99 -10.61 -22.29
C LEU A 7 -1.81 -10.30 -23.22
N GLU A 8 -2.00 -9.35 -24.14
CA GLU A 8 -0.92 -8.86 -24.99
C GLU A 8 0.10 -8.05 -24.16
N PRO A 9 1.39 -7.99 -24.56
CA PRO A 9 2.43 -7.27 -23.81
C PRO A 9 2.07 -5.81 -23.52
N ASP A 10 1.49 -5.09 -24.48
CA ASP A 10 1.11 -3.68 -24.30
C ASP A 10 -0.05 -3.54 -23.30
N GLY A 11 -1.01 -4.46 -23.32
CA GLY A 11 -2.10 -4.47 -22.36
C GLY A 11 -1.63 -4.74 -20.95
N LEU A 12 -0.76 -5.71 -20.75
CA LEU A 12 -0.16 -6.03 -19.44
C LEU A 12 0.69 -4.87 -18.92
N LEU A 13 1.42 -4.20 -19.79
CA LEU A 13 2.21 -3.02 -19.42
C LEU A 13 1.34 -1.86 -18.93
N LEU A 14 0.18 -1.64 -19.58
CA LEU A 14 -0.80 -0.64 -19.12
C LEU A 14 -1.36 -0.99 -17.75
N LEU A 15 -1.73 -2.24 -17.51
CA LEU A 15 -2.25 -2.69 -16.24
C LEU A 15 -1.24 -2.49 -15.11
N GLU A 16 0.01 -2.88 -15.35
CA GLU A 16 1.10 -2.67 -14.41
C GLU A 16 1.31 -1.17 -14.12
N GLY A 17 1.30 -0.34 -15.14
CA GLY A 17 1.45 1.11 -15.03
C GLY A 17 0.35 1.76 -14.21
N TRP A 18 -0.91 1.40 -14.46
CA TRP A 18 -2.04 1.93 -13.68
C TRP A 18 -1.99 1.50 -12.21
N ALA A 19 -1.61 0.25 -11.96
CA ALA A 19 -1.42 -0.23 -10.58
C ALA A 19 -0.27 0.50 -9.88
N ARG A 20 0.82 0.76 -10.60
CA ARG A 20 1.97 1.54 -10.12
C ARG A 20 1.60 2.98 -9.79
N ASP A 21 0.70 3.57 -10.57
CA ASP A 21 0.18 4.93 -10.34
C ASP A 21 -0.81 5.00 -9.16
N GLY A 22 -1.10 3.86 -8.53
CA GLY A 22 -1.96 3.79 -7.35
C GLY A 22 -3.44 3.71 -7.64
N LEU A 23 -3.84 3.42 -8.89
CA LEU A 23 -5.25 3.26 -9.22
C LEU A 23 -5.84 2.04 -8.50
N THR A 24 -7.09 2.18 -8.06
CA THR A 24 -7.86 1.08 -7.49
C THR A 24 -8.33 0.12 -8.58
N ASP A 25 -8.70 -1.09 -8.19
CA ASP A 25 -9.24 -2.08 -9.15
C ASP A 25 -10.48 -1.55 -9.88
N GLU A 26 -11.32 -0.76 -9.21
CA GLU A 26 -12.48 -0.11 -9.83
C GLU A 26 -12.07 0.90 -10.91
N GLN A 27 -11.06 1.71 -10.63
CA GLN A 27 -10.52 2.68 -11.59
C GLN A 27 -9.86 1.99 -12.78
N ILE A 28 -9.10 0.93 -12.52
CA ILE A 28 -8.47 0.12 -13.56
C ILE A 28 -9.53 -0.53 -14.45
N ALA A 29 -10.55 -1.14 -13.85
CA ALA A 29 -11.66 -1.74 -14.59
C ALA A 29 -12.37 -0.69 -15.47
N HIS A 30 -12.59 0.51 -14.93
CA HIS A 30 -13.17 1.62 -15.70
C HIS A 30 -12.30 1.96 -16.92
N ASN A 31 -11.00 2.07 -16.75
CA ASN A 31 -10.06 2.34 -17.84
C ASN A 31 -10.04 1.22 -18.89
N MET A 32 -10.27 -0.02 -18.47
CA MET A 32 -10.38 -1.17 -19.35
C MET A 32 -11.73 -1.24 -20.09
N GLY A 33 -12.73 -0.47 -19.66
CA GLY A 33 -14.09 -0.52 -20.19
C GLY A 33 -14.90 -1.73 -19.69
N ILE A 34 -14.59 -2.23 -18.50
CA ILE A 34 -15.26 -3.37 -17.86
C ILE A 34 -15.69 -3.00 -16.43
N THR A 35 -16.46 -3.88 -15.82
CA THR A 35 -16.83 -3.73 -14.41
C THR A 35 -15.75 -4.29 -13.50
N ALA A 36 -15.70 -3.82 -12.25
CA ALA A 36 -14.79 -4.36 -11.23
C ALA A 36 -15.01 -5.87 -11.03
N LYS A 37 -16.25 -6.32 -11.12
CA LYS A 37 -16.58 -7.75 -11.04
C LYS A 37 -15.95 -8.55 -12.18
N THR A 38 -15.98 -8.03 -13.39
CA THR A 38 -15.35 -8.67 -14.55
C THR A 38 -13.81 -8.72 -14.36
N LEU A 39 -13.22 -7.64 -13.87
CA LEU A 39 -11.79 -7.61 -13.57
C LEU A 39 -11.43 -8.67 -12.53
N TYR A 40 -12.22 -8.80 -11.48
CA TYR A 40 -12.04 -9.83 -10.45
C TYR A 40 -12.03 -11.24 -11.05
N VAL A 41 -12.98 -11.54 -11.93
CA VAL A 41 -13.06 -12.82 -12.64
C VAL A 41 -11.81 -13.05 -13.50
N TRP A 42 -11.38 -12.02 -14.23
CA TRP A 42 -10.20 -12.13 -15.09
C TRP A 42 -8.90 -12.30 -14.30
N LYS A 43 -8.76 -11.66 -13.15
CA LYS A 43 -7.61 -11.87 -12.24
C LYS A 43 -7.52 -13.34 -11.81
N SER A 44 -8.65 -13.98 -11.56
CA SER A 44 -8.69 -15.41 -11.18
C SER A 44 -8.44 -16.33 -12.36
N ALA A 45 -8.93 -15.97 -13.55
CA ALA A 45 -8.85 -16.80 -14.75
C ALA A 45 -7.51 -16.65 -15.48
N TYR A 46 -6.88 -15.50 -15.45
CA TYR A 46 -5.67 -15.17 -16.20
C TYR A 46 -4.57 -14.68 -15.26
N GLY A 47 -3.62 -15.58 -14.98
CA GLY A 47 -2.50 -15.31 -14.05
C GLY A 47 -1.66 -14.11 -14.46
N GLU A 48 -1.47 -13.88 -15.75
CA GLU A 48 -0.68 -12.76 -16.28
C GLU A 48 -1.28 -11.41 -15.89
N ILE A 49 -2.62 -11.29 -15.92
CA ILE A 49 -3.33 -10.07 -15.49
C ILE A 49 -3.12 -9.85 -13.99
N CYS A 50 -3.29 -10.90 -13.19
CA CYS A 50 -3.08 -10.84 -11.75
C CYS A 50 -1.64 -10.42 -11.40
N GLU A 51 -0.66 -11.02 -12.05
CA GLU A 51 0.75 -10.73 -11.82
C GLU A 51 1.14 -9.32 -12.25
N ALA A 52 0.63 -8.83 -13.38
CA ALA A 52 0.89 -7.46 -13.84
C ALA A 52 0.38 -6.42 -12.83
N LEU A 53 -0.84 -6.61 -12.33
CA LEU A 53 -1.44 -5.73 -11.32
C LEU A 53 -0.66 -5.80 -10.01
N LYS A 54 -0.25 -6.99 -9.60
CA LYS A 54 0.54 -7.20 -8.39
C LYS A 54 1.90 -6.51 -8.47
N ARG A 55 2.62 -6.66 -9.58
CA ARG A 55 3.92 -5.99 -9.77
C ARG A 55 3.80 -4.47 -9.62
N GLY A 56 2.76 -3.87 -10.20
CA GLY A 56 2.52 -2.44 -10.07
C GLY A 56 2.20 -2.02 -8.64
N LYS A 57 1.32 -2.75 -7.97
CA LYS A 57 0.93 -2.49 -6.56
C LYS A 57 2.12 -2.65 -5.61
N ASP A 58 2.98 -3.63 -5.81
CA ASP A 58 4.15 -3.85 -4.96
C ASP A 58 5.10 -2.65 -4.95
N VAL A 59 5.22 -1.92 -6.06
CA VAL A 59 6.01 -0.68 -6.11
C VAL A 59 5.42 0.40 -5.20
N VAL A 60 4.11 0.59 -5.26
CA VAL A 60 3.40 1.57 -4.39
C VAL A 60 3.49 1.16 -2.93
N ASP A 61 3.24 -0.10 -2.64
CA ASP A 61 3.31 -0.63 -1.27
C ASP A 61 4.71 -0.44 -0.68
N THR A 62 5.76 -0.67 -1.47
CA THR A 62 7.15 -0.42 -1.06
C THR A 62 7.38 1.05 -0.75
N GLN A 63 6.84 1.97 -1.56
CA GLN A 63 6.93 3.41 -1.30
C GLN A 63 6.24 3.80 0.01
N VAL A 64 5.05 3.25 0.27
CA VAL A 64 4.30 3.49 1.50
C VAL A 64 5.03 2.90 2.70
N GLU A 65 5.55 1.68 2.59
CA GLU A 65 6.36 1.06 3.65
C GLU A 65 7.59 1.91 4.00
N ASN A 66 8.30 2.42 2.99
CA ASN A 66 9.45 3.29 3.19
C ASN A 66 9.06 4.60 3.87
N ALA A 67 7.92 5.19 3.50
CA ALA A 67 7.40 6.40 4.13
C ALA A 67 7.01 6.15 5.59
N LEU A 68 6.39 5.01 5.87
CA LEU A 68 6.03 4.60 7.23
C LEU A 68 7.29 4.43 8.10
N LEU A 69 8.30 3.72 7.61
CA LEU A 69 9.57 3.54 8.30
C LEU A 69 10.25 4.88 8.59
N LYS A 70 10.29 5.75 7.59
CA LYS A 70 10.87 7.09 7.70
C LYS A 70 10.14 7.91 8.78
N ARG A 71 8.81 7.86 8.83
CA ARG A 71 8.01 8.54 9.85
C ARG A 71 8.23 7.92 11.24
N ALA A 72 8.34 6.61 11.33
CA ALA A 72 8.59 5.92 12.60
C ALA A 72 9.94 6.31 13.21
N LEU A 73 10.98 6.46 12.41
CA LEU A 73 12.33 6.83 12.84
C LEU A 73 12.53 8.34 13.00
N GLY A 74 11.65 9.14 12.43
CA GLY A 74 11.82 10.58 12.29
C GLY A 74 12.82 10.92 11.19
N TYR A 75 12.74 12.14 10.69
CA TYR A 75 13.62 12.60 9.63
C TYR A 75 13.73 14.11 9.60
N GLU A 76 14.75 14.59 8.90
CA GLU A 76 14.94 16.00 8.62
C GLU A 76 14.67 16.27 7.13
N TYR A 77 14.15 17.45 6.85
CA TYR A 77 13.97 17.94 5.48
C TYR A 77 14.29 19.41 5.38
N MET A 78 14.63 19.86 4.19
CA MET A 78 14.91 21.27 3.88
C MET A 78 13.65 21.93 3.36
N GLU A 79 13.25 23.01 4.00
CA GLU A 79 12.20 23.90 3.52
C GLU A 79 12.84 25.11 2.86
N GLU A 80 12.44 25.37 1.62
CA GLU A 80 12.92 26.53 0.87
C GLU A 80 11.80 27.56 0.78
N ARG A 81 12.11 28.77 1.21
CA ARG A 81 11.20 29.90 1.11
C ARG A 81 11.84 31.00 0.28
N VAL A 82 11.08 31.48 -0.68
CA VAL A 82 11.52 32.61 -1.53
C VAL A 82 10.81 33.87 -1.04
N GLU A 83 11.59 34.88 -0.61
CA GLU A 83 11.10 36.19 -0.30
C GLU A 83 11.51 37.16 -1.41
N VAL A 84 10.54 37.94 -1.90
CA VAL A 84 10.78 38.98 -2.91
C VAL A 84 10.46 40.32 -2.25
N SER A 85 11.45 41.22 -2.23
CA SER A 85 11.26 42.58 -1.74
C SER A 85 11.80 43.61 -2.76
N ASP A 86 11.21 44.78 -2.78
CA ASP A 86 11.64 45.88 -3.68
C ASP A 86 13.04 46.42 -3.33
N LYS A 87 13.49 46.24 -2.08
CA LYS A 87 14.80 46.69 -1.62
C LYS A 87 15.92 45.71 -1.86
N ASP A 88 15.66 44.42 -1.60
CA ASP A 88 16.69 43.37 -1.56
C ASP A 88 16.58 42.38 -2.73
N GLY A 89 15.58 42.51 -3.60
CA GLY A 89 15.31 41.61 -4.70
C GLY A 89 14.80 40.26 -4.20
N ARG A 90 15.24 39.20 -4.86
CA ARG A 90 14.87 37.81 -4.56
C ARG A 90 15.84 37.20 -3.54
N LYS A 91 15.31 36.79 -2.41
CA LYS A 91 16.07 36.11 -1.36
C LYS A 91 15.53 34.67 -1.17
N VAL A 92 16.42 33.72 -1.17
CA VAL A 92 16.09 32.30 -0.92
C VAL A 92 16.55 31.98 0.50
N ILE A 93 15.62 31.52 1.35
CA ILE A 93 15.90 31.11 2.72
C ILE A 93 15.70 29.60 2.79
N GLN A 94 16.74 28.90 3.19
CA GLN A 94 16.70 27.46 3.43
C GLN A 94 16.68 27.20 4.94
N THR A 95 15.69 26.44 5.39
CA THR A 95 15.52 26.08 6.80
C THR A 95 15.44 24.58 6.93
N THR A 96 16.22 24.01 7.82
CA THR A 96 16.11 22.59 8.17
C THR A 96 14.93 22.40 9.12
N LYS A 97 14.01 21.53 8.75
CA LYS A 97 12.87 21.13 9.56
C LYS A 97 13.04 19.69 10.01
N THR A 98 12.59 19.41 11.23
CA THR A 98 12.65 18.07 11.80
C THR A 98 11.24 17.52 11.99
N VAL A 99 11.01 16.31 11.51
CA VAL A 99 9.80 15.54 11.82
C VAL A 99 10.20 14.51 12.88
N PRO A 100 9.68 14.61 14.10
CA PRO A 100 10.07 13.71 15.19
C PRO A 100 9.58 12.29 14.92
N PRO A 101 10.21 11.27 15.55
CA PRO A 101 9.72 9.89 15.52
C PRO A 101 8.26 9.81 15.94
N ASP A 102 7.49 8.93 15.29
CA ASP A 102 6.07 8.75 15.58
C ASP A 102 5.81 7.42 16.27
N THR A 103 5.26 7.46 17.47
CA THR A 103 5.01 6.27 18.29
C THR A 103 3.99 5.34 17.64
N THR A 104 2.94 5.88 17.04
CA THR A 104 1.91 5.07 16.35
C THR A 104 2.51 4.29 15.19
N ALA A 105 3.34 4.93 14.38
CA ALA A 105 4.04 4.27 13.28
C ALA A 105 5.00 3.19 13.77
N GLN A 106 5.72 3.44 14.87
CA GLN A 106 6.62 2.46 15.51
C GLN A 106 5.84 1.23 16.01
N ILE A 107 4.73 1.44 16.70
CA ILE A 107 3.87 0.37 17.22
C ILE A 107 3.34 -0.48 16.07
N PHE A 108 2.78 0.16 15.04
CA PHE A 108 2.26 -0.54 13.86
C PHE A 108 3.35 -1.40 13.20
N TRP A 109 4.53 -0.82 12.96
CA TRP A 109 5.66 -1.51 12.36
C TRP A 109 6.09 -2.73 13.19
N LEU A 110 6.30 -2.53 14.50
CA LEU A 110 6.80 -3.58 15.40
C LEU A 110 5.80 -4.73 15.55
N LYS A 111 4.52 -4.44 15.70
CA LYS A 111 3.47 -5.47 15.82
C LYS A 111 3.36 -6.34 14.58
N ASN A 112 3.55 -5.76 13.39
CA ASN A 112 3.44 -6.47 12.13
C ASN A 112 4.74 -7.16 11.69
N ARG A 113 5.89 -6.57 12.02
CA ARG A 113 7.21 -7.10 11.62
C ARG A 113 7.85 -8.00 12.68
N ARG A 114 7.54 -7.78 13.95
CA ARG A 114 8.08 -8.53 15.08
C ARG A 114 6.96 -8.94 16.04
N PRO A 115 5.94 -9.68 15.55
CA PRO A 115 4.81 -10.08 16.39
C PRO A 115 5.21 -11.02 17.53
N ASP A 116 6.31 -11.74 17.39
CA ASP A 116 6.91 -12.58 18.43
C ASP A 116 7.22 -11.81 19.71
N LYS A 117 7.59 -10.53 19.58
CA LYS A 117 7.97 -9.66 20.70
C LYS A 117 6.95 -8.59 21.03
N TRP A 118 6.23 -8.10 20.03
CA TRP A 118 5.48 -6.86 20.13
C TRP A 118 3.98 -6.99 19.93
N ARG A 119 3.47 -8.21 19.69
CA ARG A 119 2.02 -8.40 19.64
C ARG A 119 1.40 -8.07 21.01
N ASP A 120 0.16 -7.65 20.99
CA ASP A 120 -0.60 -7.43 22.21
C ASP A 120 -0.68 -8.75 22.99
N LYS A 121 -0.31 -8.73 24.27
CA LYS A 121 -0.50 -9.88 25.14
C LYS A 121 -2.01 -10.11 25.28
N GLN A 122 -2.45 -11.33 25.00
CA GLN A 122 -3.76 -11.73 25.43
C GLN A 122 -3.81 -11.66 26.95
N ALA A 123 -4.87 -11.03 27.49
CA ALA A 123 -5.07 -11.02 28.93
C ALA A 123 -5.10 -12.46 29.45
N GLU A 124 -4.36 -12.73 30.53
CA GLU A 124 -4.46 -14.02 31.24
C GLU A 124 -5.93 -14.26 31.59
N GLY A 125 -6.51 -15.34 31.05
CA GLY A 125 -7.91 -15.68 31.26
C GLY A 125 -8.84 -15.39 30.10
N VAL A 126 -8.35 -14.96 28.95
CA VAL A 126 -9.15 -15.00 27.70
C VAL A 126 -9.41 -16.46 27.40
N SER A 127 -10.70 -16.84 27.48
CA SER A 127 -11.13 -18.22 27.31
C SER A 127 -10.72 -18.76 25.93
N GLU A 128 -10.48 -20.06 25.83
CA GLU A 128 -10.23 -20.78 24.57
C GLU A 128 -11.24 -20.43 23.46
N VAL A 129 -12.42 -19.94 23.84
CA VAL A 129 -13.49 -19.50 22.92
C VAL A 129 -13.05 -18.31 22.07
N ASN A 130 -12.34 -17.33 22.62
CA ASN A 130 -11.89 -16.16 21.86
C ASN A 130 -10.74 -16.52 20.92
N GLN A 131 -9.86 -17.45 21.30
CA GLN A 131 -8.85 -17.98 20.42
C GLN A 131 -9.46 -18.75 19.25
N THR A 132 -10.52 -19.50 19.48
CA THR A 132 -11.21 -20.25 18.43
C THR A 132 -11.91 -19.35 17.43
N GLU A 133 -12.50 -18.22 17.89
CA GLU A 133 -13.11 -17.22 17.01
C GLU A 133 -12.07 -16.47 16.18
N ASP A 134 -10.96 -16.08 16.77
CA ASP A 134 -9.85 -15.44 16.07
C ASP A 134 -9.20 -16.38 15.06
N ASP A 135 -9.03 -17.65 15.40
CA ASP A 135 -8.52 -18.67 14.49
C ASP A 135 -9.49 -18.93 13.34
N ALA A 136 -10.80 -19.00 13.62
CA ALA A 136 -11.84 -19.14 12.61
C ALA A 136 -11.88 -17.94 11.65
N LEU A 137 -11.78 -16.73 12.19
CA LEU A 137 -11.71 -15.50 11.39
C LEU A 137 -10.45 -15.46 10.52
N THR A 138 -9.31 -15.84 11.09
CA THR A 138 -8.03 -15.90 10.38
C THR A 138 -8.09 -16.95 9.25
N GLU A 139 -8.66 -18.12 9.50
CA GLU A 139 -8.86 -19.13 8.47
C GLU A 139 -9.82 -18.68 7.38
N SER A 140 -10.92 -18.00 7.73
CA SER A 140 -11.86 -17.42 6.76
C SER A 140 -11.18 -16.36 5.88
N LEU A 141 -10.34 -15.51 6.45
CA LEU A 141 -9.56 -14.52 5.71
C LEU A 141 -8.53 -15.17 4.79
N LYS A 142 -7.88 -16.25 5.23
CA LYS A 142 -6.94 -17.02 4.40
C LYS A 142 -7.66 -17.70 3.23
N GLU A 143 -8.85 -18.25 3.45
CA GLU A 143 -9.65 -18.85 2.37
C GLU A 143 -10.10 -17.82 1.35
N LEU A 144 -10.53 -16.63 1.79
CA LEU A 144 -10.85 -15.51 0.92
C LEU A 144 -9.64 -15.08 0.09
N ALA A 145 -8.47 -15.01 0.71
CA ALA A 145 -7.21 -14.70 0.02
C ALA A 145 -6.79 -15.77 -0.99
N ARG A 146 -7.09 -17.05 -0.73
CA ARG A 146 -6.85 -18.15 -1.69
C ARG A 146 -7.82 -18.13 -2.86
N GLY A 147 -9.05 -17.63 -2.66
CA GLY A 147 -10.06 -17.47 -3.71
C GLY A 147 -9.82 -16.26 -4.61
N LEU A 148 -8.83 -15.44 -4.29
CA LEU A 148 -8.38 -14.30 -5.08
C LEU A 148 -7.18 -14.69 -5.95
#